data_97f4a4451f1418bf45dd9e3b2d5c6cd7
#
_entry.id   97f4a4451f1418bf45dd9e3b2d5c6cd7
#
_cell.length_a   1.000
_cell.length_b   1.000
_cell.length_c   1.000
_cell.angle_alpha   90.00
_cell.angle_beta   90.00
_cell.angle_gamma   90.00
#
_symmetry.space_group_name_H-M   'P 1'
#
loop_
_entity.id
_entity.type
_entity.pdbx_description
1 polymer ?
#
loop_
_entity_poly.entity_id
_entity_poly.type
_entity_poly.pdbx_seq_one_letter_code
_entity_poly.pdbx_strand_id
1 'polypeptide(L)'
;IGGGISGAGLAYHLSLYEGEADVTVFEKDTIGGASTAKSAGTVCLFDDSLKNRYWDVRLYGFESYLKMEEEEKGSAGFDKTGTLVVATNEEVEKVIKTGIALAKAAGYTGEYITDKDRIKEILPDISTENILGAGYTEDDGYFDGTMISNTYMKKAQKNGVTVKTGVKVTDVKIVDNKEKGLTTDDGAEYEFDVVVDCTGPWSKITGEMVGLNVP
;
A
#
# COMPACT_ATOMS: atom_id res chain seq x y z
N ILE A 1 -9.28 -8.19 9.91
CA ILE A 1 -10.33 -8.44 8.91
C ILE A 1 -9.93 -7.79 7.61
N GLY A 2 -9.90 -8.57 6.49
CA GLY A 2 -9.53 -8.13 5.15
C GLY A 2 -8.14 -8.56 4.72
N GLY A 3 -8.05 -9.21 3.54
CA GLY A 3 -6.82 -9.74 2.93
C GLY A 3 -6.27 -8.90 1.77
N GLY A 4 -6.62 -7.61 1.71
CA GLY A 4 -6.01 -6.64 0.79
C GLY A 4 -4.58 -6.28 1.19
N ILE A 5 -3.96 -5.33 0.48
CA ILE A 5 -2.56 -4.93 0.72
C ILE A 5 -2.32 -4.51 2.18
N SER A 6 -3.26 -3.79 2.81
CA SER A 6 -3.14 -3.36 4.20
C SER A 6 -3.15 -4.53 5.18
N GLY A 7 -4.11 -5.48 5.04
CA GLY A 7 -4.19 -6.64 5.90
C GLY A 7 -3.04 -7.61 5.70
N ALA A 8 -2.62 -7.83 4.45
CA ALA A 8 -1.50 -8.69 4.14
C ALA A 8 -0.16 -8.13 4.67
N GLY A 9 0.08 -6.83 4.47
CA GLY A 9 1.25 -6.16 5.01
C GLY A 9 1.27 -6.18 6.54
N LEU A 10 0.14 -5.87 7.20
CA LEU A 10 0.04 -5.94 8.65
C LEU A 10 0.29 -7.35 9.18
N ALA A 11 -0.33 -8.37 8.60
CA ALA A 11 -0.15 -9.76 9.02
C ALA A 11 1.32 -10.21 8.91
N TYR A 12 1.99 -9.82 7.82
CA TYR A 12 3.40 -10.10 7.63
C TYR A 12 4.26 -9.42 8.70
N HIS A 13 4.08 -8.13 8.93
CA HIS A 13 4.89 -7.40 9.91
C HIS A 13 4.62 -7.85 11.34
N LEU A 14 3.38 -8.19 11.69
CA LEU A 14 3.07 -8.79 12.98
C LEU A 14 3.72 -10.17 13.14
N SER A 15 3.83 -10.96 12.06
CA SER A 15 4.49 -12.26 12.10
C SER A 15 6.01 -12.20 12.33
N LEU A 16 6.61 -11.01 12.17
CA LEU A 16 8.03 -10.75 12.47
C LEU A 16 8.24 -10.21 13.89
N TYR A 17 7.17 -9.92 14.61
CA TYR A 17 7.25 -9.39 15.96
C TYR A 17 7.72 -10.49 16.93
N GLU A 18 8.77 -10.21 17.71
CA GLU A 18 9.36 -11.17 18.64
C GLU A 18 8.49 -11.45 19.90
N GLY A 19 7.35 -10.77 20.03
CA GLY A 19 6.34 -11.02 21.05
C GLY A 19 5.40 -12.18 20.69
N GLU A 20 4.66 -12.67 21.68
CA GLU A 20 3.62 -13.69 21.46
C GLU A 20 2.38 -13.04 20.84
N ALA A 21 2.24 -13.10 19.52
CA ALA A 21 1.06 -12.68 18.79
C ALA A 21 0.54 -13.84 17.94
N ASP A 22 -0.63 -14.38 18.29
CA ASP A 22 -1.36 -15.32 17.44
C ASP A 22 -2.24 -14.50 16.47
N VAL A 23 -1.88 -14.53 15.19
CA VAL A 23 -2.54 -13.70 14.17
C VAL A 23 -3.41 -14.56 13.26
N THR A 24 -4.69 -14.19 13.14
CA THR A 24 -5.60 -14.77 12.15
C THR A 24 -6.14 -13.70 11.21
N VAL A 25 -6.05 -13.95 9.92
CA VAL A 25 -6.63 -13.10 8.86
C VAL A 25 -7.89 -13.75 8.31
N PHE A 26 -8.98 -12.98 8.26
CA PHE A 26 -10.23 -13.38 7.61
C PHE A 26 -10.41 -12.55 6.33
N GLU A 27 -10.54 -13.25 5.20
CA GLU A 27 -10.83 -12.64 3.90
C GLU A 27 -12.07 -13.31 3.29
N LYS A 28 -13.06 -12.50 2.91
CA LYS A 28 -14.34 -13.02 2.39
C LYS A 28 -14.23 -13.67 0.99
N ASP A 29 -13.25 -13.24 0.21
CA ASP A 29 -13.05 -13.72 -1.17
C ASP A 29 -11.60 -14.25 -1.32
N THR A 30 -10.78 -13.55 -2.07
CA THR A 30 -9.38 -13.90 -2.36
C THR A 30 -8.42 -12.80 -1.91
N ILE A 31 -7.22 -13.20 -1.52
CA ILE A 31 -6.17 -12.27 -1.11
C ILE A 31 -5.86 -11.29 -2.25
N GLY A 32 -5.90 -9.99 -1.91
CA GLY A 32 -5.61 -8.91 -2.87
C GLY A 32 -6.68 -8.71 -3.95
N GLY A 33 -7.79 -9.44 -3.94
CA GLY A 33 -8.74 -9.52 -5.06
C GLY A 33 -9.69 -8.33 -5.24
N ALA A 34 -9.80 -7.43 -4.26
CA ALA A 34 -10.75 -6.32 -4.28
C ALA A 34 -10.13 -5.01 -4.83
N SER A 35 -10.12 -3.93 -4.03
CA SER A 35 -9.54 -2.63 -4.42
C SER A 35 -8.05 -2.71 -4.75
N THR A 36 -7.33 -3.61 -4.09
CA THR A 36 -5.90 -3.86 -4.33
C THR A 36 -5.65 -4.31 -5.78
N ALA A 37 -6.43 -5.26 -6.30
CA ALA A 37 -6.35 -5.73 -7.69
C ALA A 37 -6.74 -4.68 -8.74
N LYS A 38 -7.43 -3.62 -8.31
CA LYS A 38 -7.91 -2.54 -9.18
C LYS A 38 -7.05 -1.28 -9.08
N SER A 39 -6.00 -1.33 -8.27
CA SER A 39 -5.03 -0.23 -8.15
C SER A 39 -4.13 -0.20 -9.38
N ALA A 40 -3.75 1.00 -9.80
CA ALA A 40 -2.70 1.18 -10.81
C ALA A 40 -1.32 0.69 -10.31
N GLY A 41 -1.18 0.50 -9.00
CA GLY A 41 0.05 -0.03 -8.40
C GLY A 41 1.24 0.92 -8.47
N THR A 42 1.02 2.18 -8.84
CA THR A 42 2.09 3.17 -8.96
C THR A 42 2.75 3.41 -7.60
N VAL A 43 4.05 3.31 -7.56
CA VAL A 43 4.87 3.68 -6.41
C VAL A 43 5.86 4.74 -6.84
N CYS A 44 5.73 5.93 -6.29
CA CYS A 44 6.52 7.09 -6.62
C CYS A 44 7.42 7.48 -5.45
N LEU A 45 8.71 7.66 -5.72
CA LEU A 45 9.66 8.19 -4.73
C LEU A 45 9.34 9.64 -4.36
N PHE A 46 8.75 10.40 -5.28
CA PHE A 46 8.26 11.75 -4.99
C PHE A 46 6.98 12.03 -5.77
N ASP A 47 6.07 12.80 -5.16
CA ASP A 47 4.84 13.30 -5.76
C ASP A 47 4.40 14.62 -5.07
N ASP A 48 3.32 15.21 -5.55
CA ASP A 48 2.75 16.44 -5.00
C ASP A 48 1.64 16.19 -3.96
N SER A 49 1.09 14.98 -3.90
CA SER A 49 -0.16 14.68 -3.16
C SER A 49 0.00 14.77 -1.65
N LEU A 50 1.11 14.30 -1.11
CA LEU A 50 1.36 14.22 0.33
C LEU A 50 2.44 15.19 0.81
N LYS A 51 2.95 16.08 -0.07
CA LYS A 51 4.01 17.06 0.24
C LYS A 51 5.20 16.41 0.96
N ASN A 52 5.54 15.18 0.58
CA ASN A 52 6.60 14.36 1.18
C ASN A 52 6.44 14.08 2.69
N ARG A 53 5.24 14.26 3.25
CA ARG A 53 4.97 14.16 4.69
C ARG A 53 5.29 12.77 5.29
N TYR A 54 5.14 11.73 4.48
CA TYR A 54 5.36 10.33 4.90
C TYR A 54 6.51 9.69 4.12
N TRP A 55 7.55 10.46 3.87
CA TRP A 55 8.71 10.02 3.09
C TRP A 55 9.30 8.71 3.60
N ASP A 56 9.59 8.61 4.90
CA ASP A 56 10.23 7.41 5.47
C ASP A 56 9.37 6.15 5.30
N VAL A 57 8.04 6.28 5.48
CA VAL A 57 7.11 5.16 5.30
C VAL A 57 7.03 4.75 3.82
N ARG A 58 7.03 5.73 2.93
CA ARG A 58 7.00 5.48 1.48
C ARG A 58 8.28 4.79 1.01
N LEU A 59 9.44 5.30 1.43
CA LEU A 59 10.73 4.71 1.11
C LEU A 59 10.83 3.27 1.63
N TYR A 60 10.45 3.04 2.89
CA TYR A 60 10.40 1.69 3.46
C TYR A 60 9.51 0.73 2.65
N GLY A 61 8.33 1.18 2.25
CA GLY A 61 7.42 0.39 1.41
C GLY A 61 8.02 0.06 0.05
N PHE A 62 8.59 1.05 -0.63
CA PHE A 62 9.25 0.88 -1.92
C PHE A 62 10.40 -0.12 -1.84
N GLU A 63 11.32 0.06 -0.89
CA GLU A 63 12.46 -0.84 -0.68
C GLU A 63 12.04 -2.25 -0.29
N SER A 64 10.96 -2.38 0.51
CA SER A 64 10.40 -3.69 0.88
C SER A 64 9.88 -4.45 -0.35
N TYR A 65 9.26 -3.77 -1.31
CA TYR A 65 8.77 -4.39 -2.54
C TYR A 65 9.92 -4.73 -3.49
N LEU A 66 10.92 -3.87 -3.63
CA LEU A 66 12.12 -4.18 -4.40
C LEU A 66 12.85 -5.41 -3.84
N LYS A 67 12.99 -5.47 -2.51
CA LYS A 67 13.59 -6.63 -1.84
C LYS A 67 12.81 -7.93 -2.09
N MET A 68 11.46 -7.86 -2.09
CA MET A 68 10.65 -9.03 -2.45
C MET A 68 10.96 -9.50 -3.87
N GLU A 69 11.03 -8.58 -4.82
CA GLU A 69 11.29 -8.87 -6.22
C GLU A 69 12.71 -9.45 -6.43
N GLU A 70 13.70 -8.98 -5.67
CA GLU A 70 15.08 -9.52 -5.66
C GLU A 70 15.14 -10.93 -5.08
N GLU A 71 14.43 -11.19 -3.96
CA GLU A 71 14.40 -12.49 -3.30
C GLU A 71 13.69 -13.56 -4.15
N GLU A 72 12.62 -13.19 -4.82
CA GLU A 72 11.82 -14.06 -5.69
C GLU A 72 11.27 -13.25 -6.86
N LYS A 73 11.87 -13.37 -8.02
CA LYS A 73 11.46 -12.64 -9.23
C LYS A 73 9.98 -12.87 -9.55
N GLY A 74 9.24 -11.78 -9.76
CA GLY A 74 7.81 -11.78 -10.00
C GLY A 74 6.95 -11.81 -8.72
N SER A 75 7.57 -11.76 -7.53
CA SER A 75 6.82 -11.78 -6.26
C SER A 75 6.11 -10.46 -5.94
N ALA A 76 6.58 -9.36 -6.50
CA ALA A 76 5.98 -8.03 -6.41
C ALA A 76 5.46 -7.50 -7.76
N GLY A 77 5.83 -8.15 -8.88
CA GLY A 77 5.43 -7.75 -10.22
C GLY A 77 5.92 -6.35 -10.59
N PHE A 78 7.17 -6.03 -10.25
CA PHE A 78 7.75 -4.71 -10.51
C PHE A 78 8.04 -4.50 -12.00
N ASP A 79 7.51 -3.39 -12.54
CA ASP A 79 7.86 -2.90 -13.87
C ASP A 79 8.41 -1.47 -13.75
N LYS A 80 9.71 -1.34 -14.02
CA LYS A 80 10.46 -0.08 -13.92
C LYS A 80 10.22 0.79 -15.14
N THR A 81 9.28 1.71 -15.05
CA THR A 81 8.86 2.59 -16.14
C THR A 81 9.33 4.03 -15.98
N GLY A 82 9.81 4.38 -14.79
CA GLY A 82 10.05 5.76 -14.39
C GLY A 82 8.74 6.51 -14.08
N THR A 83 8.90 7.69 -13.49
CA THR A 83 7.77 8.58 -13.17
C THR A 83 8.10 10.01 -13.56
N LEU A 84 7.15 10.69 -14.22
CA LEU A 84 7.20 12.10 -14.55
C LEU A 84 6.09 12.84 -13.79
N VAL A 85 6.45 13.73 -12.85
CA VAL A 85 5.50 14.53 -12.07
C VAL A 85 5.60 15.99 -12.51
N VAL A 86 4.52 16.56 -13.03
CA VAL A 86 4.52 17.91 -13.58
C VAL A 86 4.18 18.98 -12.54
N ALA A 87 4.88 20.11 -12.59
CA ALA A 87 4.61 21.29 -11.80
C ALA A 87 3.83 22.32 -12.62
N THR A 88 2.63 22.65 -12.19
CA THR A 88 1.77 23.67 -12.80
C THR A 88 1.76 25.00 -12.02
N ASN A 89 2.38 25.03 -10.85
CA ASN A 89 2.55 26.20 -9.99
C ASN A 89 3.80 26.07 -9.12
N GLU A 90 4.22 27.16 -8.50
CA GLU A 90 5.44 27.22 -7.69
C GLU A 90 5.38 26.36 -6.40
N GLU A 91 4.18 26.16 -5.82
CA GLU A 91 4.03 25.31 -4.65
C GLU A 91 4.34 23.86 -5.00
N VAL A 92 3.75 23.33 -6.07
CA VAL A 92 4.01 21.98 -6.58
C VAL A 92 5.47 21.83 -7.00
N GLU A 93 6.04 22.82 -7.70
CA GLU A 93 7.45 22.83 -8.06
C GLU A 93 8.36 22.62 -6.83
N LYS A 94 8.11 23.37 -5.75
CA LYS A 94 8.89 23.27 -4.51
C LYS A 94 8.76 21.89 -3.88
N VAL A 95 7.56 21.31 -3.87
CA VAL A 95 7.30 19.96 -3.32
C VAL A 95 8.07 18.91 -4.12
N ILE A 96 8.02 18.97 -5.45
CA ILE A 96 8.74 18.04 -6.33
C ILE A 96 10.26 18.16 -6.12
N LYS A 97 10.82 19.37 -6.12
CA LYS A 97 12.26 19.60 -5.88
C LYS A 97 12.70 19.05 -4.52
N THR A 98 11.86 19.19 -3.48
CA THR A 98 12.13 18.61 -2.17
C THR A 98 12.14 17.08 -2.21
N GLY A 99 11.16 16.47 -2.88
CA GLY A 99 11.09 15.02 -3.05
C GLY A 99 12.30 14.46 -3.80
N ILE A 100 12.73 15.13 -4.87
CA ILE A 100 13.94 14.77 -5.62
C ILE A 100 15.19 14.81 -4.71
N ALA A 101 15.30 15.82 -3.85
CA ALA A 101 16.43 15.92 -2.92
C ALA A 101 16.45 14.77 -1.92
N LEU A 102 15.27 14.37 -1.41
CA LEU A 102 15.10 13.22 -0.52
C LEU A 102 15.44 11.89 -1.24
N ALA A 103 14.95 11.71 -2.47
CA ALA A 103 15.25 10.52 -3.27
C ALA A 103 16.77 10.38 -3.52
N LYS A 104 17.43 11.47 -3.90
CA LYS A 104 18.90 11.49 -4.07
C LYS A 104 19.66 11.19 -2.78
N ALA A 105 19.20 11.70 -1.64
CA ALA A 105 19.81 11.41 -0.35
C ALA A 105 19.69 9.93 0.04
N ALA A 106 18.65 9.25 -0.44
CA ALA A 106 18.44 7.81 -0.29
C ALA A 106 19.15 6.95 -1.37
N GLY A 107 19.88 7.56 -2.30
CA GLY A 107 20.66 6.86 -3.32
C GLY A 107 19.91 6.60 -4.65
N TYR A 108 18.73 7.18 -4.82
CA TYR A 108 17.92 7.07 -6.06
C TYR A 108 18.18 8.21 -7.02
N THR A 109 17.77 8.03 -8.27
CA THR A 109 17.84 9.08 -9.30
C THR A 109 16.75 10.13 -9.10
N GLY A 110 16.89 11.24 -9.76
CA GLY A 110 15.88 12.28 -9.81
C GLY A 110 16.44 13.57 -10.42
N GLU A 111 15.69 14.17 -11.31
CA GLU A 111 16.04 15.47 -11.91
C GLU A 111 14.80 16.37 -11.99
N TYR A 112 15.00 17.68 -11.92
CA TYR A 112 13.95 18.65 -12.22
C TYR A 112 14.22 19.29 -13.57
N ILE A 113 13.31 19.09 -14.52
CA ILE A 113 13.45 19.44 -15.94
C ILE A 113 12.55 20.65 -16.22
N THR A 114 13.13 21.74 -16.75
CA THR A 114 12.40 22.93 -17.23
C THR A 114 12.35 23.00 -18.76
N ASP A 115 13.20 22.24 -19.43
CA ASP A 115 13.23 22.12 -20.89
C ASP A 115 12.02 21.30 -21.38
N LYS A 116 11.13 21.95 -22.11
CA LYS A 116 9.90 21.37 -22.63
C LYS A 116 10.13 20.31 -23.71
N ASP A 117 11.20 20.43 -24.48
CA ASP A 117 11.55 19.43 -25.48
C ASP A 117 12.06 18.17 -24.81
N ARG A 118 12.84 18.29 -23.75
CA ARG A 118 13.26 17.15 -22.92
C ARG A 118 12.08 16.45 -22.23
N ILE A 119 11.09 17.20 -21.75
CA ILE A 119 9.86 16.62 -21.18
C ILE A 119 9.11 15.79 -22.23
N LYS A 120 9.02 16.29 -23.48
CA LYS A 120 8.40 15.58 -24.60
C LYS A 120 9.19 14.38 -25.09
N GLU A 121 10.51 14.36 -24.94
CA GLU A 121 11.31 13.16 -25.22
C GLU A 121 10.92 12.01 -24.27
N ILE A 122 10.66 12.31 -22.99
CA ILE A 122 10.24 11.33 -21.99
C ILE A 122 8.79 10.89 -22.23
N LEU A 123 7.90 11.85 -22.48
CA LEU A 123 6.47 11.60 -22.72
C LEU A 123 5.97 12.40 -23.94
N PRO A 124 6.02 11.82 -25.15
CA PRO A 124 5.77 12.55 -26.42
C PRO A 124 4.40 13.22 -26.52
N ASP A 125 3.37 12.60 -25.94
CA ASP A 125 2.00 13.08 -26.06
C ASP A 125 1.61 14.11 -24.98
N ILE A 126 2.54 14.49 -24.08
CA ILE A 126 2.25 15.46 -23.02
C ILE A 126 2.07 16.88 -23.58
N SER A 127 1.00 17.57 -23.14
CA SER A 127 0.91 19.01 -23.33
C SER A 127 1.84 19.71 -22.33
N THR A 128 2.77 20.52 -22.87
CA THR A 128 3.67 21.34 -22.04
C THR A 128 3.17 22.77 -21.84
N GLU A 129 1.94 23.05 -22.24
CA GLU A 129 1.28 24.32 -21.98
C GLU A 129 0.99 24.43 -20.47
N ASN A 130 1.32 25.56 -19.86
CA ASN A 130 1.15 25.82 -18.42
C ASN A 130 1.96 24.91 -17.48
N ILE A 131 2.95 24.17 -17.96
CA ILE A 131 3.92 23.45 -17.13
C ILE A 131 5.13 24.36 -16.83
N LEU A 132 5.45 24.55 -15.54
CA LEU A 132 6.67 25.25 -15.10
C LEU A 132 7.90 24.35 -15.25
N GLY A 133 7.74 23.07 -15.05
CA GLY A 133 8.74 22.02 -15.17
C GLY A 133 8.20 20.69 -14.70
N ALA A 134 9.04 19.66 -14.69
CA ALA A 134 8.69 18.32 -14.26
C ALA A 134 9.82 17.68 -13.45
N GLY A 135 9.47 16.93 -12.42
CA GLY A 135 10.38 15.99 -11.77
C GLY A 135 10.35 14.67 -12.50
N TYR A 136 11.51 14.08 -12.72
CA TYR A 136 11.65 12.77 -13.35
C TYR A 136 12.59 11.87 -12.55
N THR A 137 12.24 10.62 -12.43
CA THR A 137 13.12 9.54 -11.96
C THR A 137 12.89 8.29 -12.80
N GLU A 138 13.96 7.58 -13.10
CA GLU A 138 13.90 6.29 -13.79
C GLU A 138 13.74 5.11 -12.82
N ASP A 139 13.87 5.33 -11.50
CA ASP A 139 13.83 4.27 -10.50
C ASP A 139 12.43 3.86 -10.11
N ASP A 140 11.45 4.70 -10.36
CA ASP A 140 10.05 4.45 -10.11
C ASP A 140 9.43 3.50 -11.15
N GLY A 141 8.24 3.05 -10.82
CA GLY A 141 7.45 2.20 -11.70
C GLY A 141 6.12 1.83 -11.08
N TYR A 142 5.63 0.66 -11.41
CA TYR A 142 4.46 0.09 -10.77
C TYR A 142 4.71 -1.33 -10.30
N PHE A 143 3.94 -1.73 -9.28
CA PHE A 143 3.93 -3.06 -8.72
C PHE A 143 2.54 -3.67 -8.85
N ASP A 144 2.45 -4.99 -8.90
CA ASP A 144 1.16 -5.67 -8.84
C ASP A 144 0.74 -5.85 -7.37
N GLY A 145 -0.29 -5.11 -6.95
CA GLY A 145 -0.79 -5.16 -5.57
C GLY A 145 -1.30 -6.54 -5.17
N THR A 146 -1.84 -7.32 -6.11
CA THR A 146 -2.29 -8.70 -5.85
C THR A 146 -1.09 -9.62 -5.60
N MET A 147 -0.03 -9.50 -6.41
CA MET A 147 1.21 -10.25 -6.21
C MET A 147 1.84 -9.94 -4.87
N ILE A 148 2.00 -8.65 -4.52
CA ILE A 148 2.53 -8.22 -3.22
C ILE A 148 1.69 -8.78 -2.07
N SER A 149 0.36 -8.64 -2.13
CA SER A 149 -0.53 -9.12 -1.07
C SER A 149 -0.39 -10.64 -0.87
N ASN A 150 -0.35 -11.40 -1.95
CA ASN A 150 -0.14 -12.85 -1.89
C ASN A 150 1.25 -13.21 -1.35
N THR A 151 2.28 -12.48 -1.72
CA THR A 151 3.66 -12.69 -1.24
C THR A 151 3.76 -12.40 0.25
N TYR A 152 3.21 -11.28 0.73
CA TYR A 152 3.14 -10.98 2.16
C TYR A 152 2.38 -12.07 2.91
N MET A 153 1.22 -12.49 2.40
CA MET A 153 0.40 -13.50 3.06
C MET A 153 1.09 -14.86 3.14
N LYS A 154 1.77 -15.29 2.05
CA LYS A 154 2.58 -16.52 2.06
C LYS A 154 3.72 -16.44 3.08
N LYS A 155 4.44 -15.31 3.16
CA LYS A 155 5.50 -15.10 4.15
C LYS A 155 4.93 -15.12 5.58
N ALA A 156 3.81 -14.46 5.83
CA ALA A 156 3.11 -14.47 7.11
C ALA A 156 2.70 -15.89 7.53
N GLN A 157 2.10 -16.68 6.62
CA GLN A 157 1.74 -18.07 6.88
C GLN A 157 2.95 -18.95 7.22
N LYS A 158 4.10 -18.76 6.55
CA LYS A 158 5.34 -19.45 6.91
C LYS A 158 5.82 -19.13 8.33
N ASN A 159 5.47 -17.96 8.83
CA ASN A 159 5.77 -17.50 10.20
C ASN A 159 4.66 -17.83 11.21
N GLY A 160 3.65 -18.63 10.83
CA GLY A 160 2.62 -19.12 11.77
C GLY A 160 1.28 -18.39 11.69
N VAL A 161 1.10 -17.36 10.86
CA VAL A 161 -0.19 -16.67 10.70
C VAL A 161 -1.23 -17.60 10.09
N THR A 162 -2.40 -17.68 10.71
CA THR A 162 -3.56 -18.39 10.16
C THR A 162 -4.30 -17.51 9.16
N VAL A 163 -4.58 -18.03 7.97
CA VAL A 163 -5.30 -17.29 6.92
C VAL A 163 -6.54 -18.07 6.50
N LYS A 164 -7.70 -17.43 6.62
CA LYS A 164 -9.01 -17.98 6.27
C LYS A 164 -9.59 -17.16 5.11
N THR A 165 -9.59 -17.73 3.92
CA THR A 165 -10.20 -17.15 2.71
C THR A 165 -11.59 -17.76 2.47
N GLY A 166 -12.46 -17.02 1.77
CA GLY A 166 -13.86 -17.42 1.59
C GLY A 166 -14.69 -17.34 2.86
N VAL A 167 -14.23 -16.60 3.87
CA VAL A 167 -14.87 -16.47 5.20
C VAL A 167 -15.18 -15.00 5.46
N LYS A 168 -16.47 -14.67 5.47
CA LYS A 168 -16.94 -13.31 5.71
C LYS A 168 -17.21 -13.08 7.19
N VAL A 169 -16.59 -12.08 7.78
CA VAL A 169 -16.96 -11.58 9.11
C VAL A 169 -18.29 -10.84 9.01
N THR A 170 -19.23 -11.22 9.87
CA THR A 170 -20.59 -10.66 9.89
C THR A 170 -20.88 -9.85 11.14
N ASP A 171 -20.13 -10.04 12.21
CA ASP A 171 -20.25 -9.26 13.44
C ASP A 171 -18.94 -9.25 14.24
N VAL A 172 -18.75 -8.20 15.05
CA VAL A 172 -17.64 -8.05 15.99
C VAL A 172 -18.21 -7.98 17.40
N LYS A 173 -17.83 -8.92 18.27
CA LYS A 173 -18.31 -9.01 19.63
C LYS A 173 -17.67 -7.95 20.52
N ILE A 174 -18.50 -7.13 21.14
CA ILE A 174 -18.08 -6.12 22.12
C ILE A 174 -18.57 -6.57 23.52
N VAL A 175 -17.63 -6.67 24.47
CA VAL A 175 -17.91 -6.92 25.88
C VAL A 175 -17.17 -5.88 26.71
N ASP A 176 -17.88 -5.19 27.60
CA ASP A 176 -17.33 -4.12 28.45
C ASP A 176 -16.55 -3.05 27.67
N ASN A 177 -17.10 -2.61 26.52
CA ASN A 177 -16.50 -1.66 25.58
C ASN A 177 -15.13 -2.09 25.01
N LYS A 178 -14.88 -3.39 24.92
CA LYS A 178 -13.69 -3.97 24.28
C LYS A 178 -14.11 -5.03 23.28
N GLU A 179 -13.41 -5.09 22.18
CA GLU A 179 -13.54 -6.19 21.23
C GLU A 179 -13.08 -7.49 21.90
N LYS A 180 -13.89 -8.54 21.76
CA LYS A 180 -13.62 -9.86 22.35
C LYS A 180 -13.69 -10.99 21.35
N GLY A 181 -14.00 -10.70 20.12
CA GLY A 181 -14.06 -11.69 19.08
C GLY A 181 -14.88 -11.25 17.88
N LEU A 182 -15.19 -12.20 17.04
CA LEU A 182 -15.99 -11.98 15.83
C LEU A 182 -16.85 -13.21 15.51
N THR A 183 -17.86 -12.98 14.67
CA THR A 183 -18.72 -14.03 14.10
C THR A 183 -18.55 -14.04 12.58
N THR A 184 -18.55 -15.21 11.99
CA THR A 184 -18.44 -15.41 10.54
C THR A 184 -19.76 -15.85 9.91
N ASP A 185 -19.87 -15.81 8.59
CA ASP A 185 -21.09 -16.09 7.83
C ASP A 185 -21.55 -17.56 7.92
N ASP A 186 -20.67 -18.48 8.30
CA ASP A 186 -21.00 -19.87 8.62
C ASP A 186 -21.49 -20.06 10.06
N GLY A 187 -21.58 -18.97 10.83
CA GLY A 187 -22.01 -18.96 12.23
C GLY A 187 -20.92 -19.34 13.23
N ALA A 188 -19.68 -19.52 12.79
CA ALA A 188 -18.57 -19.78 13.70
C ALA A 188 -18.21 -18.53 14.50
N GLU A 189 -17.84 -18.71 15.75
CA GLU A 189 -17.42 -17.66 16.67
C GLU A 189 -15.95 -17.83 17.03
N TYR A 190 -15.25 -16.70 17.09
CA TYR A 190 -13.83 -16.64 17.43
C TYR A 190 -13.60 -15.60 18.52
N GLU A 191 -12.69 -15.89 19.44
CA GLU A 191 -12.28 -14.95 20.50
C GLU A 191 -10.91 -14.36 20.15
N PHE A 192 -10.77 -13.04 20.32
CA PHE A 192 -9.55 -12.29 20.10
C PHE A 192 -9.42 -11.16 21.10
N ASP A 193 -8.19 -10.83 21.48
CA ASP A 193 -7.89 -9.66 22.33
C ASP A 193 -7.95 -8.35 21.55
N VAL A 194 -7.64 -8.38 20.24
CA VAL A 194 -7.61 -7.23 19.34
C VAL A 194 -8.19 -7.62 17.99
N VAL A 195 -9.07 -6.79 17.45
CA VAL A 195 -9.57 -6.89 16.08
C VAL A 195 -9.12 -5.67 15.29
N VAL A 196 -8.47 -5.90 14.15
CA VAL A 196 -8.02 -4.83 13.26
C VAL A 196 -8.82 -4.82 11.98
N ASP A 197 -9.41 -3.67 11.65
CA ASP A 197 -10.14 -3.47 10.40
C ASP A 197 -9.19 -3.07 9.26
N CYS A 198 -9.04 -3.96 8.29
CA CYS A 198 -8.33 -3.75 7.03
C CYS A 198 -9.26 -3.96 5.82
N THR A 199 -10.56 -3.73 5.99
CA THR A 199 -11.59 -4.00 4.96
C THR A 199 -11.64 -2.95 3.85
N GLY A 200 -10.79 -1.91 3.91
CA GLY A 200 -10.69 -0.88 2.88
C GLY A 200 -12.02 -0.13 2.69
N PRO A 201 -12.61 -0.08 1.47
CA PRO A 201 -13.86 0.64 1.21
C PRO A 201 -15.07 0.10 1.98
N TRP A 202 -14.97 -1.06 2.60
CA TRP A 202 -16.02 -1.64 3.45
C TRP A 202 -15.87 -1.32 4.94
N SER A 203 -14.87 -0.52 5.33
CA SER A 203 -14.64 -0.14 6.74
C SER A 203 -15.85 0.55 7.39
N LYS A 204 -16.71 1.20 6.61
CA LYS A 204 -17.98 1.72 7.12
C LYS A 204 -18.85 0.61 7.70
N ILE A 205 -18.99 -0.52 6.99
CA ILE A 205 -19.80 -1.67 7.42
C ILE A 205 -19.19 -2.30 8.68
N THR A 206 -17.87 -2.48 8.69
CA THR A 206 -17.17 -3.03 9.86
C THR A 206 -17.24 -2.07 11.05
N GLY A 207 -17.13 -0.78 10.83
CA GLY A 207 -17.30 0.25 11.87
C GLY A 207 -18.69 0.23 12.48
N GLU A 208 -19.74 0.06 11.66
CA GLU A 208 -21.13 -0.06 12.15
C GLU A 208 -21.34 -1.24 13.09
N MET A 209 -20.62 -2.37 12.90
CA MET A 209 -20.67 -3.53 13.80
C MET A 209 -20.23 -3.20 15.23
N VAL A 210 -19.36 -2.19 15.38
CA VAL A 210 -18.84 -1.75 16.68
C VAL A 210 -19.36 -0.37 17.09
N GLY A 211 -20.40 0.13 16.44
CA GLY A 211 -21.03 1.41 16.75
C GLY A 211 -20.23 2.64 16.32
N LEU A 212 -19.22 2.48 15.45
CA LEU A 212 -18.43 3.58 14.90
C LEU A 212 -19.03 4.06 13.58
N ASN A 213 -19.09 5.39 13.42
CA ASN A 213 -19.42 6.00 12.13
C ASN A 213 -18.13 6.31 11.37
N VAL A 214 -17.80 5.46 10.42
CA VAL A 214 -16.69 5.68 9.49
C VAL A 214 -17.22 6.43 8.27
N PRO A 215 -16.65 7.61 7.89
CA PRO A 215 -17.15 8.44 6.80
C PRO A 215 -16.98 7.82 5.40
#